data_f3603c33196bc0efc8085c99cf0ee4f7
#
_entry.id   f3603c33196bc0efc8085c99cf0ee4f7
#
_cell.length_a   1.000
_cell.length_b   1.000
_cell.length_c   1.000
_cell.angle_alpha   90.00
_cell.angle_beta   90.00
_cell.angle_gamma   90.00
#
_symmetry.space_group_name_H-M   'P 1'
#
loop_
_entity.id
_entity.type
_entity.pdbx_description
1 polymer ?
#
loop_
_entity_poly.entity_id
_entity_poly.type
_entity_poly.pdbx_seq_one_letter_code
_entity_poly.pdbx_strand_id
1 'polypeptide(L)'
;KGRKGQKTSISYSDGVTLSQKKGTVDVLDSNQYRQLITDLYGENSDAYRAMGTANTDWQDLIYRTALSHDHNITVSGAVKDLPYRVSLGFTNQEGILKNSDFKRVTAALNLNPSFFDDHLTMNLNAKGMYARSAYADGGAVGAAVKMDPTQDPYNFTSEYHKAQFGNALDQQLQNYGGFF
;
A
#
# COMPACT_ATOMS: atom_id res chain seq x y z
N LYS A 1 21.58 3.54 -24.62
CA LYS A 1 21.67 4.29 -25.88
C LYS A 1 21.56 3.33 -27.04
N GLY A 2 20.76 3.65 -28.06
CA GLY A 2 20.80 2.97 -29.37
C GLY A 2 22.14 3.25 -30.07
N ARG A 3 22.52 2.36 -30.96
CA ARG A 3 23.73 2.54 -31.83
C ARG A 3 23.30 2.54 -33.28
N LYS A 4 24.01 3.30 -34.16
CA LYS A 4 23.77 3.27 -35.59
C LYS A 4 23.85 1.83 -36.13
N GLY A 5 22.96 1.48 -37.05
CA GLY A 5 22.91 0.14 -37.65
C GLY A 5 22.51 -0.99 -36.70
N GLN A 6 22.11 -0.67 -35.46
CA GLN A 6 21.66 -1.68 -34.50
C GLN A 6 20.30 -2.26 -34.92
N LYS A 7 20.19 -3.60 -34.98
CA LYS A 7 18.93 -4.28 -35.17
C LYS A 7 18.02 -3.98 -33.98
N THR A 8 16.71 -3.92 -34.23
CA THR A 8 15.71 -3.75 -33.14
C THR A 8 15.86 -4.88 -32.16
N SER A 9 15.95 -4.50 -30.87
CA SER A 9 15.99 -5.40 -29.72
C SER A 9 14.87 -5.00 -28.76
N ILE A 10 14.18 -6.00 -28.27
CA ILE A 10 13.13 -5.83 -27.23
C ILE A 10 13.65 -6.53 -25.99
N SER A 11 13.65 -5.85 -24.88
CA SER A 11 13.92 -6.42 -23.57
C SER A 11 12.73 -6.19 -22.64
N TYR A 12 12.40 -7.22 -21.91
CA TYR A 12 11.39 -7.19 -20.84
C TYR A 12 12.04 -7.64 -19.55
N SER A 13 11.77 -6.93 -18.49
CA SER A 13 12.15 -7.33 -17.15
C SER A 13 10.95 -7.16 -16.22
N ASP A 14 10.80 -8.07 -15.30
CA ASP A 14 9.82 -8.06 -14.26
C ASP A 14 10.45 -8.39 -12.91
N GLY A 15 9.79 -7.95 -11.85
CA GLY A 15 10.13 -8.27 -10.48
C GLY A 15 8.85 -8.44 -9.67
N VAL A 16 8.81 -9.47 -8.84
CA VAL A 16 7.71 -9.73 -7.92
C VAL A 16 8.27 -9.77 -6.51
N THR A 17 7.63 -9.06 -5.59
CA THR A 17 8.01 -9.00 -4.19
C THR A 17 6.81 -9.35 -3.32
N LEU A 18 7.00 -10.33 -2.43
CA LEU A 18 6.04 -10.67 -1.39
C LEU A 18 6.53 -10.12 -0.06
N SER A 19 5.72 -9.32 0.60
CA SER A 19 6.03 -8.72 1.90
C SER A 19 5.01 -9.16 2.94
N GLN A 20 5.50 -9.52 4.12
CA GLN A 20 4.68 -9.96 5.25
C GLN A 20 5.14 -9.28 6.53
N LYS A 21 4.23 -9.14 7.49
CA LYS A 21 4.62 -8.74 8.86
C LYS A 21 5.54 -9.80 9.46
N LYS A 22 6.58 -9.39 10.14
CA LYS A 22 7.50 -10.31 10.85
C LYS A 22 6.97 -10.74 12.21
N GLY A 23 6.16 -9.89 12.83
CA GLY A 23 5.57 -10.14 14.15
C GLY A 23 4.61 -9.03 14.54
N THR A 24 3.98 -9.19 15.67
CA THR A 24 3.06 -8.25 16.32
C THR A 24 3.54 -7.97 17.74
N VAL A 25 3.01 -6.93 18.35
CA VAL A 25 3.22 -6.68 19.78
C VAL A 25 2.33 -7.64 20.58
N ASP A 26 2.87 -8.24 21.63
CA ASP A 26 2.07 -9.05 22.54
C ASP A 26 1.07 -8.17 23.27
N VAL A 27 -0.20 -8.49 23.14
CA VAL A 27 -1.32 -7.82 23.79
C VAL A 27 -2.20 -8.85 24.47
N LEU A 28 -3.07 -8.39 25.39
CA LEU A 28 -4.03 -9.27 26.05
C LEU A 28 -5.07 -9.77 25.04
N ASP A 29 -5.40 -11.05 25.10
CA ASP A 29 -6.58 -11.59 24.44
C ASP A 29 -7.86 -11.20 25.21
N SER A 30 -9.03 -11.53 24.68
CA SER A 30 -10.31 -11.17 25.29
C SER A 30 -10.51 -11.77 26.68
N ASN A 31 -10.00 -12.97 26.96
CA ASN A 31 -10.12 -13.63 28.25
C ASN A 31 -9.20 -12.97 29.28
N GLN A 32 -7.96 -12.72 28.90
CA GLN A 32 -6.97 -12.03 29.73
C GLN A 32 -7.42 -10.61 30.07
N TYR A 33 -7.94 -9.91 29.05
CA TYR A 33 -8.48 -8.56 29.23
C TYR A 33 -9.70 -8.57 30.18
N ARG A 34 -10.63 -9.50 30.00
CA ARG A 34 -11.79 -9.65 30.88
C ARG A 34 -11.37 -9.94 32.33
N GLN A 35 -10.41 -10.83 32.52
CA GLN A 35 -9.87 -11.13 33.84
C GLN A 35 -9.26 -9.88 34.47
N LEU A 36 -8.46 -9.13 33.73
CA LEU A 36 -7.87 -7.88 34.21
C LEU A 36 -8.91 -6.85 34.64
N ILE A 37 -9.96 -6.65 33.85
CA ILE A 37 -11.06 -5.72 34.19
C ILE A 37 -11.83 -6.18 35.41
N THR A 38 -12.08 -7.49 35.51
CA THR A 38 -12.74 -8.07 36.72
C THR A 38 -11.91 -7.85 37.97
N ASP A 39 -10.59 -8.08 37.91
CA ASP A 39 -9.67 -7.94 39.03
C ASP A 39 -9.55 -6.46 39.47
N LEU A 40 -9.55 -5.53 38.54
CA LEU A 40 -9.36 -4.10 38.83
C LEU A 40 -10.64 -3.39 39.26
N TYR A 41 -11.77 -3.73 38.65
CA TYR A 41 -13.00 -2.95 38.78
C TYR A 41 -14.21 -3.77 39.29
N GLY A 42 -14.12 -5.10 39.21
CA GLY A 42 -15.23 -5.99 39.57
C GLY A 42 -16.29 -6.16 38.48
N GLU A 43 -17.03 -7.26 38.56
CA GLU A 43 -18.05 -7.63 37.55
C GLU A 43 -19.24 -6.67 37.46
N ASN A 44 -19.48 -5.89 38.50
CA ASN A 44 -20.58 -4.93 38.54
C ASN A 44 -20.22 -3.54 38.03
N SER A 45 -18.99 -3.35 37.55
CA SER A 45 -18.51 -2.06 37.05
C SER A 45 -19.03 -1.74 35.64
N ASP A 46 -19.06 -0.45 35.33
CA ASP A 46 -19.40 -0.01 33.98
C ASP A 46 -18.33 -0.48 32.95
N ALA A 47 -17.07 -0.58 33.38
CA ALA A 47 -15.99 -1.13 32.54
C ALA A 47 -16.27 -2.59 32.16
N TYR A 48 -16.72 -3.43 33.11
CA TYR A 48 -17.09 -4.82 32.82
C TYR A 48 -18.30 -4.89 31.89
N ARG A 49 -19.33 -4.06 32.11
CA ARG A 49 -20.54 -4.02 31.27
C ARG A 49 -20.30 -3.52 29.87
N ALA A 50 -19.26 -2.68 29.66
CA ALA A 50 -18.88 -2.17 28.34
C ALA A 50 -18.14 -3.20 27.47
N MET A 51 -17.64 -4.30 28.05
CA MET A 51 -16.97 -5.34 27.28
C MET A 51 -17.92 -6.06 26.34
N GLY A 52 -17.46 -6.32 25.12
CA GLY A 52 -18.16 -7.17 24.16
C GLY A 52 -17.91 -8.67 24.40
N THR A 53 -18.34 -9.49 23.47
CA THR A 53 -18.18 -10.96 23.49
C THR A 53 -17.20 -11.50 22.47
N ALA A 54 -16.60 -10.63 21.65
CA ALA A 54 -15.64 -11.00 20.63
C ALA A 54 -14.27 -11.38 21.22
N ASN A 55 -13.41 -11.92 20.38
CA ASN A 55 -11.98 -12.08 20.63
C ASN A 55 -11.23 -11.60 19.38
N THR A 56 -10.98 -10.31 19.32
CA THR A 56 -10.49 -9.64 18.12
C THR A 56 -9.00 -9.40 18.21
N ASP A 57 -8.25 -9.94 17.24
CA ASP A 57 -6.87 -9.53 17.00
C ASP A 57 -6.86 -8.30 16.08
N TRP A 58 -6.86 -7.12 16.70
CA TRP A 58 -6.84 -5.85 15.98
C TRP A 58 -5.60 -5.65 15.11
N GLN A 59 -4.47 -6.22 15.51
CA GLN A 59 -3.24 -6.12 14.73
C GLN A 59 -3.33 -6.96 13.45
N ASP A 60 -3.99 -8.12 13.49
CA ASP A 60 -4.18 -8.94 12.28
C ASP A 60 -5.15 -8.28 11.29
N LEU A 61 -6.11 -7.51 11.80
CA LEU A 61 -7.08 -6.80 10.96
C LEU A 61 -6.47 -5.70 10.10
N ILE A 62 -5.44 -5.01 10.59
CA ILE A 62 -4.82 -3.87 9.87
C ILE A 62 -3.72 -4.30 8.90
N TYR A 63 -3.17 -5.51 9.04
CA TYR A 63 -2.10 -5.99 8.18
C TYR A 63 -2.60 -6.93 7.08
N ARG A 64 -1.80 -7.05 6.03
CA ARG A 64 -1.98 -8.01 4.95
C ARG A 64 -0.65 -8.55 4.47
N THR A 65 -0.67 -9.69 3.80
CA THR A 65 0.42 -10.08 2.90
C THR A 65 0.34 -9.20 1.66
N ALA A 66 1.39 -8.46 1.38
CA ALA A 66 1.44 -7.51 0.27
C ALA A 66 2.21 -8.10 -0.91
N LEU A 67 1.61 -8.03 -2.10
CA LEU A 67 2.21 -8.45 -3.36
C LEU A 67 2.54 -7.22 -4.21
N SER A 68 3.81 -6.99 -4.44
CA SER A 68 4.29 -5.90 -5.30
C SER A 68 4.88 -6.46 -6.59
N HIS A 69 4.72 -5.74 -7.68
CA HIS A 69 5.31 -6.12 -8.96
C HIS A 69 5.75 -4.90 -9.77
N ASP A 70 6.85 -5.11 -10.50
CA ASP A 70 7.44 -4.15 -11.42
C ASP A 70 7.57 -4.78 -12.80
N HIS A 71 7.20 -4.05 -13.83
CA HIS A 71 7.34 -4.46 -15.22
C HIS A 71 8.03 -3.36 -16.01
N ASN A 72 9.01 -3.72 -16.82
CA ASN A 72 9.69 -2.78 -17.69
C ASN A 72 9.90 -3.42 -19.07
N ILE A 73 9.42 -2.74 -20.12
CA ILE A 73 9.68 -3.10 -21.49
C ILE A 73 10.52 -2.01 -22.14
N THR A 74 11.57 -2.40 -22.83
CA THR A 74 12.44 -1.49 -23.58
C THR A 74 12.60 -2.00 -25.00
N VAL A 75 12.36 -1.11 -25.96
CA VAL A 75 12.64 -1.33 -27.38
C VAL A 75 13.75 -0.39 -27.78
N SER A 76 14.81 -0.92 -28.34
CA SER A 76 15.95 -0.13 -28.84
C SER A 76 16.43 -0.65 -30.18
N GLY A 77 16.93 0.26 -31.00
CA GLY A 77 17.43 -0.08 -32.34
C GLY A 77 17.84 1.15 -33.10
N ALA A 78 17.92 1.02 -34.39
CA ALA A 78 18.09 2.13 -35.32
C ALA A 78 17.17 1.97 -36.54
N VAL A 79 16.54 3.08 -36.94
CA VAL A 79 15.84 3.18 -38.23
C VAL A 79 16.72 4.00 -39.14
N LYS A 80 17.33 3.35 -40.15
CA LYS A 80 18.45 3.91 -40.91
C LYS A 80 19.55 4.39 -39.95
N ASP A 81 19.89 5.65 -39.97
CA ASP A 81 20.92 6.26 -39.12
C ASP A 81 20.38 6.92 -37.85
N LEU A 82 19.11 6.70 -37.53
CA LEU A 82 18.48 7.23 -36.32
C LEU A 82 18.43 6.17 -35.21
N PRO A 83 19.36 6.17 -34.26
CA PRO A 83 19.26 5.34 -33.07
C PRO A 83 18.12 5.79 -32.18
N TYR A 84 17.38 4.84 -31.67
CA TYR A 84 16.26 5.09 -30.75
C TYR A 84 16.24 4.13 -29.56
N ARG A 85 15.66 4.57 -28.48
CA ARG A 85 15.29 3.74 -27.33
C ARG A 85 13.98 4.25 -26.75
N VAL A 86 13.02 3.36 -26.63
CA VAL A 86 11.73 3.60 -25.96
C VAL A 86 11.64 2.64 -24.79
N SER A 87 11.30 3.13 -23.60
CA SER A 87 11.07 2.32 -22.42
C SER A 87 9.74 2.68 -21.79
N LEU A 88 8.99 1.66 -21.39
CA LEU A 88 7.75 1.78 -20.62
C LEU A 88 7.92 0.96 -19.35
N GLY A 89 7.62 1.56 -18.21
CA GLY A 89 7.66 0.91 -16.92
C GLY A 89 6.32 1.02 -16.20
N PHE A 90 5.96 -0.03 -15.49
CA PHE A 90 4.82 -0.07 -14.59
C PHE A 90 5.26 -0.66 -13.25
N THR A 91 4.97 0.04 -12.18
CA THR A 91 5.22 -0.37 -10.79
C THR A 91 3.91 -0.38 -10.04
N ASN A 92 3.62 -1.47 -9.33
CA ASN A 92 2.57 -1.54 -8.34
C ASN A 92 3.17 -2.08 -7.04
N GLN A 93 3.27 -1.23 -6.04
CA GLN A 93 3.79 -1.59 -4.71
C GLN A 93 2.67 -1.55 -3.71
N GLU A 94 2.38 -2.68 -3.09
CA GLU A 94 1.46 -2.78 -1.97
C GLU A 94 2.23 -2.76 -0.65
N GLY A 95 1.72 -2.00 0.32
CA GLY A 95 2.22 -2.04 1.69
C GLY A 95 1.57 -3.15 2.52
N ILE A 96 2.29 -3.62 3.54
CA ILE A 96 1.78 -4.60 4.51
C ILE A 96 0.65 -4.05 5.37
N LEU A 97 0.57 -2.75 5.57
CA LEU A 97 -0.57 -2.09 6.18
C LEU A 97 -1.66 -1.91 5.12
N LYS A 98 -2.89 -2.31 5.41
CA LYS A 98 -4.03 -2.18 4.48
C LYS A 98 -4.20 -0.72 4.04
N ASN A 99 -4.75 -0.50 2.85
CA ASN A 99 -4.93 0.84 2.24
C ASN A 99 -3.62 1.62 1.98
N SER A 100 -2.48 0.94 1.98
CA SER A 100 -1.19 1.51 1.59
C SER A 100 -0.78 0.94 0.24
N ASP A 101 -0.76 1.76 -0.80
CA ASP A 101 -0.34 1.37 -2.14
C ASP A 101 0.35 2.51 -2.90
N PHE A 102 1.22 2.13 -3.82
CA PHE A 102 1.90 3.04 -4.73
C PHE A 102 1.88 2.45 -6.14
N LYS A 103 1.36 3.22 -7.09
CA LYS A 103 1.31 2.86 -8.51
C LYS A 103 2.03 3.90 -9.33
N ARG A 104 2.87 3.45 -10.25
CA ARG A 104 3.64 4.34 -11.11
C ARG A 104 3.72 3.79 -12.53
N VAL A 105 3.47 4.67 -13.50
CA VAL A 105 3.74 4.43 -14.92
C VAL A 105 4.84 5.38 -15.34
N THR A 106 5.84 4.88 -16.05
CA THR A 106 6.92 5.67 -16.61
C THR A 106 7.04 5.44 -18.09
N ALA A 107 7.35 6.48 -18.83
CA ALA A 107 7.68 6.41 -20.25
C ALA A 107 8.95 7.19 -20.51
N ALA A 108 9.87 6.65 -21.30
CA ALA A 108 11.09 7.32 -21.68
C ALA A 108 11.38 7.09 -23.18
N LEU A 109 11.71 8.16 -23.87
CA LEU A 109 12.14 8.16 -25.25
C LEU A 109 13.53 8.79 -25.33
N ASN A 110 14.44 8.12 -26.01
CA ASN A 110 15.75 8.64 -26.35
C ASN A 110 15.98 8.48 -27.85
N LEU A 111 16.30 9.57 -28.51
CA LEU A 111 16.63 9.64 -29.93
C LEU A 111 17.98 10.30 -30.09
N ASN A 112 18.84 9.75 -30.98
CA ASN A 112 20.18 10.30 -31.27
C ASN A 112 20.33 10.52 -32.79
N PRO A 113 19.60 11.50 -33.35
CA PRO A 113 19.76 11.79 -34.78
C PRO A 113 21.13 12.37 -35.08
N SER A 114 21.61 12.06 -36.27
CA SER A 114 22.83 12.57 -36.82
C SER A 114 22.56 13.07 -38.23
N PHE A 115 23.14 14.21 -38.59
CA PHE A 115 22.92 14.92 -39.86
C PHE A 115 24.25 15.31 -40.48
N PHE A 116 24.27 15.54 -41.78
CA PHE A 116 25.41 16.02 -42.52
C PHE A 116 26.69 15.15 -42.33
N ASP A 117 26.56 13.86 -42.59
CA ASP A 117 27.64 12.89 -42.43
C ASP A 117 28.32 12.94 -41.03
N ASP A 118 27.46 12.98 -39.97
CA ASP A 118 27.84 13.04 -38.56
C ASP A 118 28.46 14.38 -38.09
N HIS A 119 28.45 15.42 -38.93
CA HIS A 119 28.92 16.74 -38.50
C HIS A 119 27.98 17.40 -37.46
N LEU A 120 26.71 17.02 -37.46
CA LEU A 120 25.75 17.47 -36.45
C LEU A 120 25.08 16.26 -35.79
N THR A 121 25.34 16.06 -34.51
CA THR A 121 24.69 15.02 -33.69
C THR A 121 23.83 15.68 -32.62
N MET A 122 22.62 15.15 -32.42
CA MET A 122 21.71 15.62 -31.40
C MET A 122 21.37 14.49 -30.42
N ASN A 123 21.05 14.83 -29.21
CA ASN A 123 20.57 13.88 -28.20
C ASN A 123 19.24 14.40 -27.64
N LEU A 124 18.14 13.77 -28.04
CA LEU A 124 16.80 14.13 -27.61
C LEU A 124 16.32 13.13 -26.58
N ASN A 125 15.99 13.62 -25.39
CA ASN A 125 15.46 12.81 -24.31
C ASN A 125 14.11 13.37 -23.86
N ALA A 126 13.08 12.54 -23.88
CA ALA A 126 11.78 12.84 -23.31
C ALA A 126 11.48 11.80 -22.23
N LYS A 127 11.01 12.23 -21.07
CA LYS A 127 10.61 11.36 -19.97
C LYS A 127 9.30 11.86 -19.41
N GLY A 128 8.39 10.94 -19.13
CA GLY A 128 7.12 11.19 -18.46
C GLY A 128 6.89 10.17 -17.34
N MET A 129 6.24 10.61 -16.29
CA MET A 129 5.86 9.76 -15.18
C MET A 129 4.49 10.18 -14.67
N TYR A 130 3.68 9.19 -14.35
CA TYR A 130 2.46 9.36 -13.58
C TYR A 130 2.53 8.43 -12.37
N ALA A 131 2.30 8.98 -11.18
CA ALA A 131 2.29 8.21 -9.94
C ALA A 131 1.06 8.53 -9.11
N ARG A 132 0.54 7.51 -8.44
CA ARG A 132 -0.55 7.61 -7.46
C ARG A 132 -0.11 6.86 -6.21
N SER A 133 -0.27 7.52 -5.05
CA SER A 133 -0.02 6.92 -3.73
C SER A 133 -1.30 6.96 -2.91
N ALA A 134 -1.60 5.88 -2.23
CA ALA A 134 -2.54 5.84 -1.13
C ALA A 134 -1.75 5.54 0.16
N TYR A 135 -2.03 6.28 1.19
CA TYR A 135 -1.37 6.15 2.48
C TYR A 135 -2.36 5.61 3.49
N ALA A 136 -1.97 4.55 4.18
CA ALA A 136 -2.72 4.08 5.33
C ALA A 136 -2.60 5.07 6.49
N ASP A 137 -3.58 5.07 7.36
CA ASP A 137 -3.51 5.82 8.60
C ASP A 137 -2.42 5.23 9.51
N GLY A 138 -1.35 6.00 9.74
CA GLY A 138 -0.26 5.61 10.64
C GLY A 138 -0.72 5.46 12.10
N GLY A 139 -1.81 6.11 12.49
CA GLY A 139 -2.43 5.97 13.80
C GLY A 139 -3.06 4.59 14.05
N ALA A 140 -3.45 3.89 12.97
CA ALA A 140 -4.08 2.57 13.06
C ALA A 140 -3.20 1.54 13.79
N VAL A 141 -1.87 1.59 13.64
CA VAL A 141 -0.94 0.68 14.32
C VAL A 141 -0.99 0.87 15.83
N GLY A 142 -0.92 2.12 16.28
CA GLY A 142 -1.02 2.45 17.70
C GLY A 142 -2.40 2.20 18.28
N ALA A 143 -3.45 2.42 17.50
CA ALA A 143 -4.83 2.12 17.89
C ALA A 143 -5.03 0.62 18.05
N ALA A 144 -4.59 -0.21 17.12
CA ALA A 144 -4.75 -1.66 17.15
C ALA A 144 -4.12 -2.32 18.41
N VAL A 145 -3.04 -1.74 18.93
CA VAL A 145 -2.41 -2.22 20.18
C VAL A 145 -3.20 -1.85 21.43
N LYS A 146 -4.02 -0.80 21.38
CA LYS A 146 -4.74 -0.23 22.52
C LYS A 146 -6.22 -0.60 22.55
N MET A 147 -6.76 -1.09 21.44
CA MET A 147 -8.18 -1.41 21.33
C MET A 147 -8.57 -2.58 22.24
N ASP A 148 -9.78 -2.49 22.77
CA ASP A 148 -10.41 -3.54 23.56
C ASP A 148 -10.62 -4.81 22.71
N PRO A 149 -9.97 -5.93 23.04
CA PRO A 149 -10.06 -7.17 22.25
C PRO A 149 -11.44 -7.84 22.34
N THR A 150 -12.31 -7.40 23.27
CA THR A 150 -13.67 -7.96 23.42
C THR A 150 -14.67 -7.35 22.44
N GLN A 151 -14.27 -6.30 21.69
CA GLN A 151 -15.15 -5.61 20.74
C GLN A 151 -15.12 -6.27 19.37
N ASP A 152 -16.29 -6.31 18.73
CA ASP A 152 -16.41 -6.77 17.34
C ASP A 152 -16.18 -5.59 16.39
N PRO A 153 -15.16 -5.65 15.49
CA PRO A 153 -14.84 -4.59 14.55
C PRO A 153 -15.97 -4.30 13.54
N TYR A 154 -16.90 -5.22 13.37
CA TYR A 154 -18.03 -5.10 12.45
C TYR A 154 -19.35 -4.76 13.13
N ASN A 155 -19.39 -4.69 14.46
CA ASN A 155 -20.58 -4.29 15.19
C ASN A 155 -20.59 -2.79 15.49
N PHE A 156 -20.94 -1.99 14.51
CA PHE A 156 -20.98 -0.53 14.60
C PHE A 156 -22.15 0.02 15.43
N THR A 157 -23.08 -0.81 15.85
CA THR A 157 -24.25 -0.41 16.65
C THR A 157 -23.99 -0.54 18.14
N SER A 158 -22.85 -1.07 18.57
CA SER A 158 -22.52 -1.21 19.99
C SER A 158 -22.43 0.15 20.69
N GLU A 159 -22.82 0.20 21.95
CA GLU A 159 -22.70 1.41 22.80
C GLU A 159 -21.24 1.85 22.95
N TYR A 160 -20.28 0.91 22.91
CA TYR A 160 -18.85 1.20 22.91
C TYR A 160 -18.44 2.03 21.68
N HIS A 161 -18.83 1.60 20.48
CA HIS A 161 -18.52 2.33 19.25
C HIS A 161 -19.19 3.70 19.22
N LYS A 162 -20.44 3.79 19.67
CA LYS A 162 -21.14 5.08 19.77
C LYS A 162 -20.45 6.04 20.75
N ALA A 163 -19.99 5.53 21.90
CA ALA A 163 -19.28 6.33 22.88
C ALA A 163 -17.90 6.82 22.39
N GLN A 164 -17.16 5.96 21.68
CA GLN A 164 -15.82 6.27 21.19
C GLN A 164 -15.84 7.22 20.00
N PHE A 165 -16.76 7.04 19.07
CA PHE A 165 -16.69 7.67 17.74
C PHE A 165 -17.90 8.60 17.48
N GLY A 166 -18.98 8.47 18.26
CA GLY A 166 -20.16 9.32 18.12
C GLY A 166 -20.67 9.43 16.68
N ASN A 167 -21.14 10.61 16.29
CA ASN A 167 -21.63 10.86 14.93
C ASN A 167 -20.52 10.86 13.87
N ALA A 168 -19.24 10.97 14.27
CA ALA A 168 -18.13 10.91 13.34
C ALA A 168 -17.97 9.51 12.74
N LEU A 169 -18.38 8.46 13.47
CA LEU A 169 -18.38 7.09 12.97
C LEU A 169 -19.35 6.91 11.81
N ASP A 170 -20.57 7.42 11.91
CA ASP A 170 -21.57 7.33 10.84
C ASP A 170 -21.08 8.00 9.56
N GLN A 171 -20.39 9.14 9.69
CA GLN A 171 -19.81 9.83 8.55
C GLN A 171 -18.62 9.06 7.94
N GLN A 172 -17.78 8.44 8.74
CA GLN A 172 -16.66 7.62 8.24
C GLN A 172 -17.17 6.35 7.55
N LEU A 173 -18.15 5.67 8.11
CA LEU A 173 -18.78 4.49 7.51
C LEU A 173 -19.44 4.81 6.17
N GLN A 174 -20.12 5.96 6.05
CA GLN A 174 -20.74 6.41 4.80
C GLN A 174 -19.72 6.80 3.74
N ASN A 175 -18.61 7.41 4.14
CA ASN A 175 -17.62 7.94 3.19
C ASN A 175 -16.52 6.94 2.81
N TYR A 176 -16.18 5.99 3.68
CA TYR A 176 -14.99 5.12 3.52
C TYR A 176 -15.28 3.63 3.61
N GLY A 177 -16.52 3.22 3.89
CA GLY A 177 -16.91 1.80 3.92
C GLY A 177 -16.32 1.01 5.09
N GLY A 178 -15.94 1.66 6.19
CA GLY A 178 -15.43 1.01 7.38
C GLY A 178 -14.22 1.70 8.03
N PHE A 179 -13.72 1.11 9.09
CA PHE A 179 -12.54 1.59 9.85
C PHE A 179 -11.20 1.39 9.13
N PHE A 180 -11.18 0.67 8.00
CA PHE A 180 -9.95 0.26 7.33
C PHE A 180 -9.93 0.63 5.85
#